data_bf840025133245ad7c7c0d007994ab1c
#
_entry.id   bf840025133245ad7c7c0d007994ab1c
#
_cell.length_a   1.000
_cell.length_b   1.000
_cell.length_c   1.000
_cell.angle_alpha   90.00
_cell.angle_beta   90.00
_cell.angle_gamma   90.00
#
_symmetry.space_group_name_H-M   'P 1'
#
loop_
_entity.id
_entity.type
_entity.pdbx_description
1 polymer ?
#
loop_
_entity_poly.entity_id
_entity_poly.type
_entity_poly.pdbx_seq_one_letter_code
_entity_poly.pdbx_strand_id
1 'polypeptide(L)'
;MNCRIIMKKLFICGLAALAMLCSSCIHIDLGDYYRFNDVQISEPLTGLDIEWRDSRVDICYWDKPYTRIYDNSDMSAPSYYRMDGGVLVVRDSDNGHGVYGKTLTVCLPEGTVLNYCDIDVVSANVYADVDTKDLDIDSVSGNVWYSTWYAPYDVDIDTTSGCVTIAFPDTFGFTCDFDSVSGGYSSEFRVVIRDGYICYGDMFSSIEVATVSGNLDLVVNYSPGSYTRGSSPAQPTCLRRQPQTPDRTVKL
;
A
#
# COMPACT_ATOMS: atom_id res chain seq x y z
N MET A 1 -5.67 -0.59 -31.92
CA MET A 1 -5.58 -1.30 -30.62
C MET A 1 -4.10 -1.45 -30.33
N ASN A 2 -3.60 -0.67 -29.37
CA ASN A 2 -2.16 -0.49 -29.14
C ASN A 2 -1.51 -1.78 -28.60
N CYS A 3 -0.46 -2.26 -29.24
CA CYS A 3 0.34 -3.44 -28.86
C CYS A 3 0.88 -3.31 -27.39
N ARG A 4 1.14 -2.08 -26.95
CA ARG A 4 1.59 -1.74 -25.59
C ARG A 4 0.54 -2.07 -24.52
N ILE A 5 -0.75 -1.79 -24.80
CA ILE A 5 -1.87 -2.12 -23.90
C ILE A 5 -2.06 -3.65 -23.78
N ILE A 6 -1.85 -4.38 -24.87
CA ILE A 6 -1.96 -5.84 -24.86
C ILE A 6 -0.81 -6.47 -24.07
N MET A 7 0.42 -5.94 -24.22
CA MET A 7 1.58 -6.42 -23.46
C MET A 7 1.44 -6.14 -21.95
N LYS A 8 1.00 -4.95 -21.56
CA LYS A 8 0.76 -4.61 -20.13
C LYS A 8 -0.34 -5.51 -19.53
N LYS A 9 -1.46 -5.70 -20.23
CA LYS A 9 -2.52 -6.62 -19.77
C LYS A 9 -2.05 -8.08 -19.63
N LEU A 10 -1.16 -8.54 -20.50
CA LEU A 10 -0.51 -9.84 -20.35
C LEU A 10 0.46 -9.89 -19.16
N PHE A 11 1.10 -8.77 -18.85
CA PHE A 11 2.02 -8.64 -17.70
C PHE A 11 1.25 -8.67 -16.37
N ILE A 12 0.15 -7.91 -16.25
CA ILE A 12 -0.73 -7.93 -15.07
C ILE A 12 -1.32 -9.34 -14.84
N CYS A 13 -1.79 -10.02 -15.88
CA CYS A 13 -2.22 -11.42 -15.76
C CYS A 13 -1.08 -12.38 -15.40
N GLY A 14 0.14 -12.08 -15.84
CA GLY A 14 1.34 -12.86 -15.50
C GLY A 14 1.77 -12.66 -14.04
N LEU A 15 1.71 -11.43 -13.52
CA LEU A 15 2.02 -11.10 -12.14
C LEU A 15 1.00 -11.71 -11.17
N ALA A 16 -0.31 -11.61 -11.47
CA ALA A 16 -1.34 -12.25 -10.68
C ALA A 16 -1.18 -13.79 -10.61
N ALA A 17 -0.74 -14.41 -11.71
CA ALA A 17 -0.43 -15.85 -11.75
C ALA A 17 0.86 -16.16 -10.98
N LEU A 18 1.85 -15.26 -10.98
CA LEU A 18 3.12 -15.41 -10.27
C LEU A 18 2.91 -15.24 -8.76
N ALA A 19 2.11 -14.26 -8.32
CA ALA A 19 1.73 -14.08 -6.92
C ALA A 19 1.00 -15.31 -6.35
N MET A 20 0.15 -15.96 -7.15
CA MET A 20 -0.48 -17.23 -6.75
C MET A 20 0.52 -18.40 -6.62
N LEU A 21 1.61 -18.38 -7.38
CA LEU A 21 2.65 -19.42 -7.29
C LEU A 21 3.62 -19.18 -6.12
N CYS A 22 3.87 -17.93 -5.76
CA CYS A 22 4.74 -17.57 -4.63
C CYS A 22 4.09 -17.84 -3.26
N SER A 23 2.76 -17.87 -3.16
CA SER A 23 2.06 -18.12 -1.90
C SER A 23 2.18 -19.57 -1.38
N SER A 24 2.73 -20.49 -2.17
CA SER A 24 2.72 -21.92 -1.83
C SER A 24 4.04 -22.50 -1.29
N CYS A 25 5.17 -21.79 -1.35
CA CYS A 25 6.47 -22.38 -1.03
C CYS A 25 7.53 -21.41 -0.48
N ILE A 26 7.17 -20.38 0.29
CA ILE A 26 8.21 -19.63 0.98
C ILE A 26 8.63 -20.43 2.21
N HIS A 27 9.68 -21.23 2.05
CA HIS A 27 10.38 -21.82 3.19
C HIS A 27 11.31 -20.72 3.74
N ILE A 28 10.81 -19.98 4.74
CA ILE A 28 11.60 -18.96 5.42
C ILE A 28 12.62 -19.70 6.29
N ASP A 29 13.91 -19.56 5.97
CA ASP A 29 14.96 -19.93 6.91
C ASP A 29 14.96 -18.91 8.05
N LEU A 30 14.35 -19.29 9.18
CA LEU A 30 14.15 -18.44 10.35
C LEU A 30 15.40 -18.37 11.25
N GLY A 31 16.58 -18.79 10.76
CA GLY A 31 17.80 -18.85 11.58
C GLY A 31 18.17 -17.53 12.27
N ASP A 32 17.89 -16.39 11.60
CA ASP A 32 18.24 -15.05 12.10
C ASP A 32 17.01 -14.22 12.52
N TYR A 33 15.81 -14.83 12.59
CA TYR A 33 14.58 -14.15 12.96
C TYR A 33 14.22 -14.34 14.42
N TYR A 34 13.69 -13.27 15.03
CA TYR A 34 13.18 -13.27 16.39
C TYR A 34 11.66 -13.30 16.39
N ARG A 35 11.06 -14.10 17.26
CA ARG A 35 9.61 -14.10 17.48
C ARG A 35 9.18 -12.84 18.20
N PHE A 36 8.02 -12.30 17.86
CA PHE A 36 7.45 -11.18 18.57
C PHE A 36 5.92 -11.24 18.67
N ASN A 37 5.38 -10.52 19.65
CA ASN A 37 4.03 -9.99 19.69
C ASN A 37 4.06 -8.48 19.92
N ASP A 38 5.06 -7.98 20.67
CA ASP A 38 5.24 -6.57 20.98
C ASP A 38 6.72 -6.33 21.24
N VAL A 39 7.34 -5.55 20.38
CA VAL A 39 8.78 -5.26 20.43
C VAL A 39 9.04 -3.78 20.19
N GLN A 40 10.00 -3.23 20.93
CA GLN A 40 10.54 -1.88 20.75
C GLN A 40 11.93 -1.96 20.11
N ILE A 41 12.13 -1.19 19.06
CA ILE A 41 13.37 -1.14 18.28
C ILE A 41 13.91 0.28 18.38
N SER A 42 15.05 0.43 19.05
CA SER A 42 15.68 1.75 19.26
C SER A 42 16.62 2.14 18.13
N GLU A 43 16.99 1.21 17.26
CA GLU A 43 17.80 1.47 16.09
C GLU A 43 16.99 2.27 15.07
N PRO A 44 17.55 3.37 14.50
CA PRO A 44 16.87 4.13 13.45
C PRO A 44 16.63 3.27 12.21
N LEU A 45 15.41 3.32 11.69
CA LEU A 45 15.06 2.59 10.47
C LEU A 45 15.39 3.41 9.23
N THR A 46 15.90 2.71 8.23
CA THR A 46 16.12 3.22 6.86
C THR A 46 15.20 2.57 5.83
N GLY A 47 14.56 1.46 6.18
CA GLY A 47 13.61 0.73 5.33
C GLY A 47 12.71 -0.20 6.12
N LEU A 48 11.60 -0.55 5.49
CA LEU A 48 10.67 -1.59 5.92
C LEU A 48 10.55 -2.63 4.81
N ASP A 49 10.41 -3.91 5.21
CA ASP A 49 10.16 -5.06 4.34
C ASP A 49 9.19 -5.98 5.09
N ILE A 50 7.92 -6.01 4.63
CA ILE A 50 6.81 -6.66 5.32
C ILE A 50 6.16 -7.69 4.40
N GLU A 51 6.17 -8.96 4.80
CA GLU A 51 5.33 -10.00 4.20
C GLU A 51 4.23 -10.40 5.20
N TRP A 52 2.96 -10.17 4.82
CA TRP A 52 1.83 -10.39 5.69
C TRP A 52 0.65 -11.03 4.96
N ARG A 53 0.06 -12.07 5.50
CA ARG A 53 -0.90 -12.89 4.75
C ARG A 53 -2.33 -12.41 4.85
N ASP A 54 -2.79 -12.03 6.06
CA ASP A 54 -4.22 -11.89 6.30
C ASP A 54 -4.55 -10.69 7.19
N SER A 55 -5.79 -10.24 7.10
CA SER A 55 -6.44 -9.21 7.86
C SER A 55 -5.93 -7.80 7.65
N ARG A 56 -4.85 -7.35 8.28
CA ARG A 56 -4.50 -5.93 8.26
C ARG A 56 -3.03 -5.65 8.57
N VAL A 57 -2.49 -4.68 7.85
CA VAL A 57 -1.20 -4.03 8.15
C VAL A 57 -1.46 -2.54 8.38
N ASP A 58 -1.07 -2.03 9.54
CA ASP A 58 -1.12 -0.62 9.92
C ASP A 58 0.28 -0.08 10.10
N ILE A 59 0.65 0.96 9.36
CA ILE A 59 1.87 1.73 9.59
C ILE A 59 1.46 3.14 9.97
N CYS A 60 1.96 3.64 11.09
CA CYS A 60 1.60 4.95 11.61
C CYS A 60 2.77 5.61 12.35
N TYR A 61 2.63 6.89 12.65
CA TYR A 61 3.58 7.63 13.48
C TYR A 61 3.12 7.73 14.92
N TRP A 62 4.07 7.88 15.83
CA TRP A 62 3.82 8.13 17.24
C TRP A 62 4.87 9.05 17.89
N ASP A 63 4.60 9.52 19.11
CA ASP A 63 5.41 10.49 19.85
C ASP A 63 6.62 9.91 20.60
N LYS A 64 7.00 8.65 20.32
CA LYS A 64 8.14 8.00 20.99
C LYS A 64 9.37 7.94 20.07
N PRO A 65 10.59 7.95 20.65
CA PRO A 65 11.84 7.99 19.89
C PRO A 65 12.31 6.60 19.42
N TYR A 66 11.42 5.61 19.37
CA TYR A 66 11.73 4.25 18.94
C TYR A 66 10.60 3.69 18.09
N THR A 67 10.91 2.76 17.21
CA THR A 67 9.89 2.00 16.45
C THR A 67 9.30 0.92 17.36
N ARG A 68 7.99 0.72 17.29
CA ARG A 68 7.31 -0.39 17.93
C ARG A 68 6.59 -1.21 16.87
N ILE A 69 6.79 -2.53 16.94
CA ILE A 69 6.02 -3.49 16.16
C ILE A 69 5.22 -4.37 17.10
N TYR A 70 3.95 -4.55 16.81
CA TYR A 70 3.13 -5.49 17.56
C TYR A 70 2.06 -6.12 16.66
N ASP A 71 1.68 -7.35 16.98
CA ASP A 71 0.54 -8.01 16.41
C ASP A 71 -0.50 -8.34 17.49
N ASN A 72 -1.75 -8.51 17.08
CA ASN A 72 -2.85 -8.82 18.00
C ASN A 72 -3.05 -10.33 18.20
N SER A 73 -2.14 -11.18 17.70
CA SER A 73 -2.20 -12.63 17.89
C SER A 73 -1.75 -13.02 19.31
N ASP A 74 -2.10 -14.23 19.70
CA ASP A 74 -1.45 -14.88 20.82
C ASP A 74 -0.13 -15.56 20.40
N MET A 75 0.67 -15.99 21.37
CA MET A 75 1.96 -16.66 21.10
C MET A 75 1.82 -18.02 20.41
N SER A 76 0.61 -18.49 20.13
CA SER A 76 0.38 -19.75 19.40
C SER A 76 0.66 -19.64 17.90
N ALA A 77 0.59 -18.40 17.36
CA ALA A 77 0.94 -18.08 15.99
C ALA A 77 1.84 -16.83 15.94
N PRO A 78 3.08 -16.92 16.40
CA PRO A 78 3.97 -15.78 16.52
C PRO A 78 4.35 -15.23 15.15
N SER A 79 4.52 -13.92 15.09
CA SER A 79 5.21 -13.26 13.99
C SER A 79 6.71 -13.19 14.22
N TYR A 80 7.44 -12.87 13.18
CA TYR A 80 8.89 -12.90 13.18
C TYR A 80 9.43 -11.57 12.65
N TYR A 81 10.53 -11.12 13.21
CA TYR A 81 11.24 -9.95 12.69
C TYR A 81 12.75 -10.15 12.73
N ARG A 82 13.46 -9.40 11.94
CA ARG A 82 14.91 -9.19 12.03
C ARG A 82 15.26 -7.77 11.64
N MET A 83 16.44 -7.32 12.07
CA MET A 83 17.05 -6.10 11.59
C MET A 83 18.17 -6.46 10.61
N ASP A 84 18.19 -5.82 9.46
CA ASP A 84 19.20 -6.03 8.42
C ASP A 84 19.71 -4.66 7.91
N GLY A 85 20.84 -4.19 8.47
CA GLY A 85 21.45 -2.96 8.03
C GLY A 85 20.57 -1.70 8.13
N GLY A 86 19.70 -1.61 9.16
CA GLY A 86 18.74 -0.52 9.35
C GLY A 86 17.38 -0.79 8.69
N VAL A 87 17.22 -1.93 8.04
CA VAL A 87 15.94 -2.39 7.49
C VAL A 87 15.25 -3.28 8.51
N LEU A 88 13.99 -2.98 8.81
CA LEU A 88 13.14 -3.84 9.61
C LEU A 88 12.39 -4.80 8.68
N VAL A 89 12.74 -6.09 8.79
CA VAL A 89 12.11 -7.17 8.04
C VAL A 89 11.09 -7.86 8.95
N VAL A 90 9.82 -7.90 8.53
CA VAL A 90 8.71 -8.52 9.28
C VAL A 90 8.07 -9.61 8.45
N ARG A 91 7.86 -10.76 9.06
CA ARG A 91 7.26 -11.93 8.41
C ARG A 91 6.13 -12.50 9.27
N ASP A 92 5.03 -12.86 8.64
CA ASP A 92 3.95 -13.61 9.29
C ASP A 92 4.35 -15.06 9.54
N SER A 93 3.66 -15.74 10.46
CA SER A 93 3.94 -17.14 10.77
C SER A 93 3.59 -18.06 9.61
N ASP A 94 4.50 -18.99 9.29
CA ASP A 94 4.35 -19.94 8.17
C ASP A 94 3.53 -21.20 8.53
N ASN A 95 2.92 -21.25 9.69
CA ASN A 95 2.35 -22.49 10.25
C ASN A 95 1.03 -22.96 9.62
N GLY A 96 0.69 -22.65 8.37
CA GLY A 96 -0.42 -23.26 7.62
C GLY A 96 -1.81 -23.31 8.30
N HIS A 97 -1.85 -23.07 9.58
CA HIS A 97 -3.04 -22.94 10.41
C HIS A 97 -3.28 -21.45 10.70
N GLY A 98 -3.80 -20.73 9.68
CA GLY A 98 -4.02 -19.31 9.78
C GLY A 98 -4.83 -18.94 11.01
N VAL A 99 -4.25 -18.14 11.89
CA VAL A 99 -5.03 -17.35 12.83
C VAL A 99 -5.64 -16.22 12.00
N TYR A 100 -6.87 -16.42 11.57
CA TYR A 100 -7.61 -15.39 10.85
C TYR A 100 -7.79 -14.14 11.73
N GLY A 101 -7.69 -12.98 11.12
CA GLY A 101 -7.90 -11.71 11.80
C GLY A 101 -6.66 -11.12 12.47
N LYS A 102 -5.45 -11.55 12.10
CA LYS A 102 -4.20 -11.05 12.62
C LYS A 102 -3.87 -9.67 12.04
N THR A 103 -3.61 -8.71 12.90
CA THR A 103 -3.24 -7.34 12.53
C THR A 103 -1.80 -7.07 12.95
N LEU A 104 -0.97 -6.64 12.00
CA LEU A 104 0.34 -6.06 12.27
C LEU A 104 0.20 -4.56 12.43
N THR A 105 0.84 -4.00 13.46
CA THR A 105 0.98 -2.55 13.59
C THR A 105 2.46 -2.18 13.74
N VAL A 106 2.89 -1.24 12.91
CA VAL A 106 4.23 -0.63 12.93
C VAL A 106 4.07 0.84 13.30
N CYS A 107 4.56 1.23 14.48
CA CYS A 107 4.56 2.63 14.91
C CYS A 107 5.96 3.20 14.75
N LEU A 108 6.13 4.18 13.86
CA LEU A 108 7.39 4.85 13.58
C LEU A 108 7.52 6.12 14.41
N PRO A 109 8.74 6.51 14.86
CA PRO A 109 8.97 7.83 15.43
C PRO A 109 8.52 8.93 14.46
N GLU A 110 7.90 10.01 14.99
CA GLU A 110 7.58 11.18 14.18
C GLU A 110 8.82 11.73 13.45
N GLY A 111 8.63 12.10 12.18
CA GLY A 111 9.71 12.62 11.32
C GLY A 111 10.63 11.56 10.72
N THR A 112 10.35 10.27 10.93
CA THR A 112 11.07 9.20 10.20
C THR A 112 10.69 9.27 8.72
N VAL A 113 11.71 9.32 7.85
CA VAL A 113 11.57 9.17 6.41
C VAL A 113 12.37 7.96 5.98
N LEU A 114 11.71 6.96 5.44
CA LEU A 114 12.35 5.73 4.98
C LEU A 114 12.97 5.93 3.58
N ASN A 115 14.01 5.16 3.27
CA ASN A 115 14.52 5.09 1.90
C ASN A 115 13.57 4.27 1.02
N TYR A 116 13.01 3.18 1.59
CA TYR A 116 12.01 2.36 0.91
C TYR A 116 11.06 1.70 1.92
N CYS A 117 9.88 1.36 1.44
CA CYS A 117 8.88 0.60 2.16
C CYS A 117 8.27 -0.42 1.20
N ASP A 118 8.51 -1.69 1.46
CA ASP A 118 8.10 -2.84 0.66
C ASP A 118 7.10 -3.67 1.47
N ILE A 119 5.91 -3.93 0.90
CA ILE A 119 4.80 -4.58 1.60
C ILE A 119 4.13 -5.61 0.69
N ASP A 120 4.40 -6.87 0.95
CA ASP A 120 3.75 -8.01 0.29
C ASP A 120 2.60 -8.54 1.12
N VAL A 121 1.37 -8.51 0.58
CA VAL A 121 0.21 -9.04 1.27
C VAL A 121 -0.64 -9.97 0.39
N VAL A 122 -1.25 -10.97 1.00
CA VAL A 122 -2.14 -11.88 0.28
C VAL A 122 -3.60 -11.40 0.36
N SER A 123 -4.13 -11.23 1.58
CA SER A 123 -5.54 -10.82 1.79
C SER A 123 -5.70 -9.77 2.88
N ALA A 124 -4.64 -9.04 3.18
CA ALA A 124 -4.66 -7.99 4.17
C ALA A 124 -5.08 -6.64 3.56
N ASN A 125 -5.81 -5.84 4.33
CA ASN A 125 -5.92 -4.42 4.05
C ASN A 125 -4.65 -3.71 4.54
N VAL A 126 -4.09 -2.84 3.72
CA VAL A 126 -2.90 -2.05 4.05
C VAL A 126 -3.30 -0.61 4.33
N TYR A 127 -2.90 -0.09 5.49
CA TYR A 127 -3.02 1.32 5.88
C TYR A 127 -1.64 1.85 6.19
N ALA A 128 -1.01 2.45 5.20
CA ALA A 128 0.34 2.97 5.29
C ALA A 128 0.33 4.50 5.38
N ASP A 129 0.41 5.05 6.61
CA ASP A 129 0.72 6.46 6.83
C ASP A 129 2.23 6.54 7.08
N VAL A 130 3.00 6.68 5.99
CA VAL A 130 4.45 6.58 6.03
C VAL A 130 5.10 7.54 5.03
N ASP A 131 6.09 8.28 5.51
CA ASP A 131 6.97 9.08 4.67
C ASP A 131 8.11 8.20 4.15
N THR A 132 8.15 7.95 2.85
CA THR A 132 9.19 7.12 2.20
C THR A 132 9.60 7.73 0.87
N LYS A 133 10.81 7.40 0.40
CA LYS A 133 11.27 7.82 -0.93
C LYS A 133 10.71 6.91 -2.01
N ASP A 134 10.73 5.61 -1.76
CA ASP A 134 10.25 4.59 -2.68
C ASP A 134 9.26 3.70 -1.91
N LEU A 135 8.08 3.46 -2.49
CA LEU A 135 7.04 2.58 -1.97
C LEU A 135 6.75 1.49 -2.99
N ASP A 136 6.71 0.27 -2.51
CA ASP A 136 6.28 -0.91 -3.27
C ASP A 136 5.23 -1.67 -2.46
N ILE A 137 4.04 -1.93 -3.05
CA ILE A 137 2.99 -2.70 -2.39
C ILE A 137 2.41 -3.72 -3.36
N ASP A 138 2.66 -4.98 -3.07
CA ASP A 138 2.06 -6.11 -3.77
C ASP A 138 0.90 -6.71 -2.97
N SER A 139 -0.30 -6.77 -3.56
CA SER A 139 -1.49 -7.33 -2.93
C SER A 139 -2.26 -8.26 -3.86
N VAL A 140 -2.65 -9.44 -3.37
CA VAL A 140 -3.59 -10.27 -4.13
C VAL A 140 -5.03 -9.80 -3.88
N SER A 141 -5.39 -9.53 -2.62
CA SER A 141 -6.71 -8.98 -2.29
C SER A 141 -6.65 -8.18 -1.00
N GLY A 142 -7.43 -7.14 -0.94
CA GLY A 142 -7.45 -6.19 0.16
C GLY A 142 -7.36 -4.77 -0.38
N ASN A 143 -7.82 -3.83 0.39
CA ASN A 143 -7.72 -2.43 0.01
C ASN A 143 -6.39 -1.86 0.48
N VAL A 144 -5.80 -1.00 -0.34
CA VAL A 144 -4.59 -0.26 -0.02
C VAL A 144 -4.95 1.19 0.21
N TRP A 145 -4.55 1.73 1.34
CA TRP A 145 -4.58 3.16 1.63
C TRP A 145 -3.17 3.63 1.97
N TYR A 146 -2.62 4.50 1.14
CA TYR A 146 -1.31 5.13 1.34
C TYR A 146 -1.46 6.62 1.57
N SER A 147 -0.80 7.13 2.58
CA SER A 147 -0.75 8.55 2.92
C SER A 147 0.67 8.97 3.25
N THR A 148 1.10 10.12 2.76
CA THR A 148 2.42 10.67 3.06
C THR A 148 2.40 12.20 3.09
N TRP A 149 3.33 12.76 3.86
CA TRP A 149 3.65 14.20 3.91
C TRP A 149 5.02 14.51 3.30
N TYR A 150 5.72 13.49 2.81
CA TYR A 150 6.97 13.59 2.07
C TYR A 150 6.71 13.24 0.61
N ALA A 151 7.23 14.03 -0.34
CA ALA A 151 7.08 13.71 -1.76
C ALA A 151 7.95 12.50 -2.12
N PRO A 152 7.37 11.32 -2.38
CA PRO A 152 8.12 10.15 -2.79
C PRO A 152 8.71 10.33 -4.18
N TYR A 153 9.77 9.61 -4.52
CA TYR A 153 10.28 9.53 -5.88
C TYR A 153 9.45 8.56 -6.70
N ASP A 154 9.19 7.39 -6.12
CA ASP A 154 8.46 6.31 -6.79
C ASP A 154 7.43 5.67 -5.88
N VAL A 155 6.28 5.35 -6.44
CA VAL A 155 5.18 4.63 -5.79
C VAL A 155 4.68 3.58 -6.77
N ASP A 156 4.88 2.32 -6.46
CA ASP A 156 4.41 1.18 -7.22
C ASP A 156 3.40 0.39 -6.38
N ILE A 157 2.18 0.19 -6.90
CA ILE A 157 1.14 -0.55 -6.19
C ILE A 157 0.45 -1.52 -7.15
N ASP A 158 0.74 -2.79 -6.97
CA ASP A 158 0.13 -3.87 -7.73
C ASP A 158 -0.92 -4.60 -6.91
N THR A 159 -2.14 -4.72 -7.42
CA THR A 159 -3.19 -5.50 -6.77
C THR A 159 -4.01 -6.33 -7.76
N THR A 160 -4.39 -7.53 -7.39
CA THR A 160 -5.35 -8.29 -8.21
C THR A 160 -6.78 -7.81 -7.97
N SER A 161 -7.15 -7.59 -6.71
CA SER A 161 -8.49 -7.08 -6.37
C SER A 161 -8.48 -6.26 -5.10
N GLY A 162 -9.00 -5.07 -5.17
CA GLY A 162 -9.03 -4.13 -4.05
C GLY A 162 -9.01 -2.69 -4.56
N CYS A 163 -9.47 -1.77 -3.76
CA CYS A 163 -9.34 -0.36 -4.09
C CYS A 163 -8.03 0.19 -3.56
N VAL A 164 -7.39 1.04 -4.35
CA VAL A 164 -6.19 1.77 -3.98
C VAL A 164 -6.58 3.23 -3.73
N THR A 165 -6.23 3.75 -2.58
CA THR A 165 -6.38 5.18 -2.26
C THR A 165 -5.01 5.75 -1.95
N ILE A 166 -4.63 6.81 -2.66
CA ILE A 166 -3.36 7.52 -2.44
C ILE A 166 -3.67 8.94 -2.02
N ALA A 167 -3.17 9.35 -0.86
CA ALA A 167 -3.39 10.65 -0.25
C ALA A 167 -2.11 11.47 -0.21
N PHE A 168 -2.04 12.56 -0.98
CA PHE A 168 -0.94 13.51 -1.02
C PHE A 168 -1.38 14.93 -0.65
N PRO A 169 -0.50 15.77 -0.08
CA PRO A 169 -0.72 17.21 -0.05
C PRO A 169 -0.92 17.77 -1.45
N ASP A 170 -1.77 18.79 -1.59
CA ASP A 170 -2.03 19.48 -2.86
C ASP A 170 -0.82 20.24 -3.44
N THR A 171 0.27 20.32 -2.66
CA THR A 171 1.55 20.90 -3.06
C THR A 171 2.46 19.91 -3.80
N PHE A 172 2.14 18.62 -3.81
CA PHE A 172 2.94 17.60 -4.49
C PHE A 172 2.46 17.39 -5.91
N GLY A 173 3.40 17.47 -6.86
CA GLY A 173 3.12 17.11 -8.24
C GLY A 173 3.47 15.66 -8.53
N PHE A 174 2.70 15.00 -9.41
CA PHE A 174 2.91 13.62 -9.78
C PHE A 174 2.56 13.31 -11.23
N THR A 175 3.14 12.22 -11.71
CA THR A 175 2.71 11.52 -12.93
C THR A 175 2.23 10.14 -12.52
N CYS A 176 0.99 9.77 -12.86
CA CYS A 176 0.43 8.47 -12.51
C CYS A 176 0.08 7.68 -13.76
N ASP A 177 0.60 6.46 -13.86
CA ASP A 177 0.18 5.43 -14.82
C ASP A 177 -0.80 4.50 -14.10
N PHE A 178 -2.04 4.47 -14.56
CA PHE A 178 -3.07 3.61 -13.99
C PHE A 178 -3.53 2.59 -15.01
N ASP A 179 -3.19 1.33 -14.79
CA ASP A 179 -3.61 0.21 -15.61
C ASP A 179 -4.65 -0.66 -14.89
N SER A 180 -5.81 -0.87 -15.50
CA SER A 180 -6.85 -1.75 -14.95
C SER A 180 -7.55 -2.54 -16.05
N VAL A 181 -7.92 -3.79 -15.74
CA VAL A 181 -8.79 -4.60 -16.62
C VAL A 181 -10.24 -4.17 -16.44
N SER A 182 -10.70 -3.99 -15.20
CA SER A 182 -12.07 -3.59 -14.89
C SER A 182 -12.13 -2.68 -13.68
N GLY A 183 -11.71 -1.46 -13.84
CA GLY A 183 -11.72 -0.43 -12.82
C GLY A 183 -11.62 0.94 -13.44
N GLY A 184 -11.70 1.96 -12.63
CA GLY A 184 -11.54 3.35 -13.02
C GLY A 184 -10.80 4.12 -11.96
N TYR A 185 -10.50 5.38 -12.26
CA TYR A 185 -9.91 6.27 -11.26
C TYR A 185 -10.82 7.45 -10.94
N SER A 186 -10.66 8.00 -9.76
CA SER A 186 -11.17 9.30 -9.36
C SER A 186 -10.04 10.17 -8.83
N SER A 187 -10.19 11.49 -8.88
CA SER A 187 -9.18 12.41 -8.36
C SER A 187 -9.81 13.66 -7.79
N GLU A 188 -9.37 14.08 -6.61
CA GLU A 188 -9.66 15.40 -6.03
C GLU A 188 -8.71 16.47 -6.58
N PHE A 189 -7.57 16.08 -7.15
CA PHE A 189 -6.64 16.98 -7.82
C PHE A 189 -7.19 17.41 -9.18
N ARG A 190 -6.83 18.62 -9.62
CA ARG A 190 -7.12 19.10 -10.99
C ARG A 190 -6.11 18.51 -11.98
N VAL A 191 -6.26 17.23 -12.25
CA VAL A 191 -5.36 16.48 -13.13
C VAL A 191 -5.60 16.79 -14.61
N VAL A 192 -4.55 16.58 -15.41
CA VAL A 192 -4.59 16.58 -16.87
C VAL A 192 -4.06 15.27 -17.41
N ILE A 193 -4.62 14.79 -18.52
CA ILE A 193 -4.12 13.58 -19.17
C ILE A 193 -3.12 13.98 -20.26
N ARG A 194 -1.88 13.47 -20.16
CA ARG A 194 -0.82 13.66 -21.16
C ARG A 194 -0.22 12.31 -21.53
N ASP A 195 -0.23 11.98 -22.81
CA ASP A 195 0.33 10.71 -23.34
C ASP A 195 -0.18 9.44 -22.63
N GLY A 196 -1.39 9.50 -22.06
CA GLY A 196 -2.00 8.38 -21.31
C GLY A 196 -1.76 8.41 -19.82
N TYR A 197 -0.96 9.33 -19.31
CA TYR A 197 -0.67 9.50 -17.88
C TYR A 197 -1.58 10.53 -17.23
N ILE A 198 -1.94 10.30 -15.96
CA ILE A 198 -2.63 11.26 -15.10
C ILE A 198 -1.56 12.17 -14.48
N CYS A 199 -1.56 13.45 -14.83
CA CYS A 199 -0.51 14.38 -14.42
C CYS A 199 -1.07 15.50 -13.53
N TYR A 200 -0.31 15.88 -12.52
CA TYR A 200 -0.60 17.01 -11.63
C TYR A 200 0.67 17.75 -11.22
N GLY A 201 0.59 19.08 -11.10
CA GLY A 201 1.68 19.91 -10.61
C GLY A 201 2.97 19.83 -11.44
N ASP A 202 4.11 19.79 -10.77
CA ASP A 202 5.45 19.71 -11.37
C ASP A 202 5.88 18.29 -11.79
N MET A 203 5.01 17.29 -11.55
CA MET A 203 5.23 15.91 -11.95
C MET A 203 6.50 15.28 -11.34
N PHE A 204 6.83 15.64 -10.10
CA PHE A 204 8.03 15.18 -9.42
C PHE A 204 7.96 13.67 -9.07
N SER A 205 6.82 13.22 -8.52
CA SER A 205 6.62 11.83 -8.10
C SER A 205 6.15 10.97 -9.27
N SER A 206 6.72 9.78 -9.42
CA SER A 206 6.23 8.73 -10.31
C SER A 206 5.28 7.82 -9.52
N ILE A 207 4.11 7.54 -10.08
CA ILE A 207 3.15 6.62 -9.50
C ILE A 207 2.78 5.59 -10.57
N GLU A 208 2.93 4.32 -10.28
CA GLU A 208 2.39 3.23 -11.07
C GLU A 208 1.38 2.46 -10.21
N VAL A 209 0.16 2.27 -10.73
CA VAL A 209 -0.86 1.44 -10.07
C VAL A 209 -1.43 0.49 -11.08
N ALA A 210 -1.28 -0.80 -10.84
CA ALA A 210 -1.86 -1.83 -11.70
C ALA A 210 -2.86 -2.69 -10.90
N THR A 211 -4.03 -2.94 -11.50
CA THR A 211 -5.05 -3.77 -10.88
C THR A 211 -5.82 -4.60 -11.93
N VAL A 212 -6.27 -5.79 -11.54
CA VAL A 212 -7.20 -6.54 -12.41
C VAL A 212 -8.64 -6.04 -12.19
N SER A 213 -9.05 -5.87 -10.93
CA SER A 213 -10.40 -5.39 -10.61
C SER A 213 -10.41 -4.51 -9.38
N GLY A 214 -10.07 -3.26 -9.54
CA GLY A 214 -10.03 -2.29 -8.47
C GLY A 214 -10.13 -0.87 -9.02
N ASN A 215 -10.40 0.08 -8.15
CA ASN A 215 -10.41 1.49 -8.49
C ASN A 215 -9.24 2.19 -7.80
N LEU A 216 -8.77 3.27 -8.44
CA LEU A 216 -7.79 4.19 -7.87
C LEU A 216 -8.50 5.49 -7.45
N ASP A 217 -8.31 5.90 -6.20
CA ASP A 217 -8.75 7.18 -5.69
C ASP A 217 -7.52 8.03 -5.29
N LEU A 218 -7.31 9.14 -6.00
CA LEU A 218 -6.28 10.14 -5.70
C LEU A 218 -6.92 11.26 -4.87
N VAL A 219 -6.58 11.35 -3.60
CA VAL A 219 -7.21 12.27 -2.65
C VAL A 219 -6.23 13.29 -2.10
N VAL A 220 -6.73 14.48 -1.77
CA VAL A 220 -5.92 15.54 -1.17
C VAL A 220 -5.80 15.32 0.33
N ASN A 221 -4.56 15.23 0.80
CA ASN A 221 -4.27 15.18 2.23
C ASN A 221 -4.21 16.59 2.79
N TYR A 222 -5.25 17.00 3.53
CA TYR A 222 -5.33 18.32 4.10
C TYR A 222 -4.51 18.43 5.39
N SER A 223 -3.74 19.53 5.50
CA SER A 223 -2.82 19.81 6.60
C SER A 223 -3.40 19.59 8.01
N PRO A 224 -2.59 19.16 9.00
CA PRO A 224 -3.04 18.63 10.30
C PRO A 224 -3.70 19.64 11.25
N GLY A 225 -4.27 20.71 10.77
CA GLY A 225 -5.18 21.55 11.58
C GLY A 225 -6.50 20.86 11.97
N SER A 226 -6.83 19.70 11.41
CA SER A 226 -8.07 18.98 11.64
C SER A 226 -7.92 17.48 12.00
N TYR A 227 -6.74 16.91 11.88
CA TYR A 227 -6.49 15.50 12.26
C TYR A 227 -5.25 15.40 13.13
N THR A 228 -5.39 14.87 14.34
CA THR A 228 -4.25 14.38 15.09
C THR A 228 -3.69 13.15 14.41
N ARG A 229 -2.46 13.22 13.89
CA ARG A 229 -1.68 12.04 13.47
C ARG A 229 -1.80 10.99 14.60
N GLY A 230 -2.30 9.82 14.29
CA GLY A 230 -2.49 8.75 15.28
C GLY A 230 -3.92 8.24 15.44
N SER A 231 -4.92 8.87 14.82
CA SER A 231 -6.23 8.25 14.67
C SER A 231 -6.23 7.44 13.38
N SER A 232 -6.35 6.12 13.50
CA SER A 232 -6.57 5.25 12.34
C SER A 232 -7.62 5.88 11.43
N PRO A 233 -7.34 6.09 10.13
CA PRO A 233 -8.31 6.71 9.24
C PRO A 233 -9.59 5.89 9.23
N ALA A 234 -10.73 6.57 9.13
CA ALA A 234 -12.00 5.90 8.89
C ALA A 234 -11.85 5.03 7.64
N GLN A 235 -12.19 3.75 7.74
CA GLN A 235 -12.05 2.79 6.64
C GLN A 235 -12.55 3.40 5.34
N PRO A 236 -11.73 3.47 4.28
CA PRO A 236 -12.22 3.91 2.99
C PRO A 236 -13.30 2.93 2.54
N THR A 237 -14.52 3.41 2.45
CA THR A 237 -15.62 2.64 1.88
C THR A 237 -15.43 2.69 0.36
N CYS A 238 -15.05 1.57 -0.23
CA CYS A 238 -15.06 1.42 -1.68
C CYS A 238 -16.51 1.59 -2.17
N LEU A 239 -16.89 2.83 -2.43
CA LEU A 239 -18.22 3.16 -2.98
C LEU A 239 -18.18 2.73 -4.45
N ARG A 240 -18.78 1.57 -4.73
CA ARG A 240 -19.14 1.17 -6.09
C ARG A 240 -20.03 2.26 -6.68
N ARG A 241 -19.45 3.22 -7.39
CA ARG A 241 -20.26 4.10 -8.25
C ARG A 241 -20.82 3.24 -9.35
N GLN A 242 -22.14 3.08 -9.34
CA GLN A 242 -22.83 2.54 -10.52
C GLN A 242 -22.51 3.43 -11.72
N PRO A 243 -22.21 2.86 -12.90
CA PRO A 243 -21.98 3.64 -14.10
C PRO A 243 -23.22 4.50 -14.33
N GLN A 244 -23.05 5.83 -14.31
CA GLN A 244 -24.10 6.74 -14.71
C GLN A 244 -24.33 6.54 -16.20
N THR A 245 -25.50 6.02 -16.54
CA THR A 245 -25.96 6.00 -17.92
C THR A 245 -26.05 7.45 -18.42
N PRO A 246 -25.41 7.76 -19.57
CA PRO A 246 -25.51 9.11 -20.12
C PRO A 246 -26.98 9.43 -20.45
N ASP A 247 -27.49 10.48 -19.85
CA ASP A 247 -28.84 10.99 -20.13
C ASP A 247 -28.92 11.41 -21.61
N ARG A 248 -29.57 10.58 -22.42
CA ARG A 248 -29.93 10.89 -23.80
C ARG A 248 -31.21 11.68 -23.83
N THR A 249 -31.17 12.93 -23.46
CA THR A 249 -32.23 13.89 -23.84
C THR A 249 -31.85 14.57 -25.15
N VAL A 250 -32.17 13.91 -26.25
CA VAL A 250 -32.29 14.58 -27.54
C VAL A 250 -33.59 15.38 -27.51
N LYS A 251 -33.51 16.72 -27.47
CA LYS A 251 -34.63 17.59 -27.82
C LYS A 251 -34.62 17.79 -29.34
N LEU A 252 -35.72 17.43 -29.98
CA LEU A 252 -36.13 17.83 -31.31
C LEU A 252 -36.35 19.33 -31.39
#